data_d60205917756a7fd13f00aae71c8a11f
#
_entry.id   d60205917756a7fd13f00aae71c8a11f
#
_cell.length_a   1.000
_cell.length_b   1.000
_cell.length_c   1.000
_cell.angle_alpha   90.00
_cell.angle_beta   90.00
_cell.angle_gamma   90.00
#
_symmetry.space_group_name_H-M   'P 1'
#
loop_
_entity.id
_entity.type
_entity.pdbx_description
1 polymer ?
#
loop_
_entity_poly.entity_id
_entity_poly.type
_entity_poly.pdbx_seq_one_letter_code
_entity_poly.pdbx_strand_id
1 'polypeptide(L)'
;MKMKTLVLALGMSLAFQVASANNVRSVDNIVAVVENEVITQRELDQAVAHTRSQMPRGTQVSEQELQRQTLMQLVNQSLLVQAGRRNNIQVPDAEVEAEIARIAASRRQSVAQFEAAQARFGIDKTALRRQVRDSMIAQRVQQGQTAGEAKVSEDEINAAIARARAQGITLPQATPKTQYHAQHILIASQGERAQRLAQRLAQNAQRGADFSALARQYSQDGSAANGGDLGWLSEGETVPEFERVMRGLKPGQVSAPVHTQFGWHVIRLVEARTPNTPDARIRAGVHDAIAAQKTQAAMQGLLQQLHQNSFISIRMQ
;
A
#
# COMPACT_ATOMS: atom_id res chain seq x y z
N MET A 1 -56.97 84.41 13.26
CA MET A 1 -56.56 83.20 12.60
C MET A 1 -55.19 82.82 13.16
N LYS A 2 -55.13 81.89 14.10
CA LYS A 2 -53.89 81.46 14.76
C LYS A 2 -53.76 79.98 14.57
N MET A 3 -52.83 79.56 13.77
CA MET A 3 -52.43 78.14 13.59
C MET A 3 -51.60 77.69 14.76
N LYS A 4 -52.08 76.66 15.43
CA LYS A 4 -51.35 75.96 16.49
C LYS A 4 -50.53 74.83 15.87
N THR A 5 -49.24 74.91 15.97
CA THR A 5 -48.28 73.94 15.56
C THR A 5 -48.24 72.78 16.61
N LEU A 6 -48.56 71.56 16.21
CA LEU A 6 -48.47 70.35 17.02
C LEU A 6 -47.10 69.74 16.75
N VAL A 7 -46.24 69.65 17.75
CA VAL A 7 -44.95 68.97 17.72
C VAL A 7 -45.18 67.52 18.12
N LEU A 8 -44.99 66.64 17.12
CA LEU A 8 -45.04 65.18 17.38
C LEU A 8 -43.60 64.73 17.60
N ALA A 9 -43.30 64.26 18.82
CA ALA A 9 -42.03 63.64 19.16
C ALA A 9 -42.08 62.20 18.72
N LEU A 10 -41.26 61.86 17.73
CA LEU A 10 -41.09 60.51 17.24
C LEU A 10 -39.99 59.83 18.07
N GLY A 11 -40.40 58.94 18.99
CA GLY A 11 -39.50 58.10 19.73
C GLY A 11 -38.97 56.99 18.85
N MET A 12 -37.68 57.06 18.56
CA MET A 12 -36.96 56.06 17.75
C MET A 12 -36.46 54.93 18.71
N SER A 13 -37.25 53.86 18.82
CA SER A 13 -36.84 52.64 19.53
C SER A 13 -35.82 51.88 18.66
N LEU A 14 -34.54 52.00 19.01
CA LEU A 14 -33.53 51.10 18.47
C LEU A 14 -33.74 49.69 19.04
N ALA A 15 -34.37 48.84 18.26
CA ALA A 15 -34.35 47.40 18.54
C ALA A 15 -32.96 46.85 18.16
N PHE A 16 -32.12 46.62 19.16
CA PHE A 16 -30.92 45.79 19.02
C PHE A 16 -31.35 44.37 18.70
N GLN A 17 -31.31 44.01 17.41
CA GLN A 17 -31.32 42.59 17.04
C GLN A 17 -29.96 42.03 17.39
N VAL A 18 -29.90 41.32 18.52
CA VAL A 18 -28.80 40.44 18.83
C VAL A 18 -28.91 39.27 17.86
N ALA A 19 -28.18 39.35 16.77
CA ALA A 19 -27.93 38.18 15.92
C ALA A 19 -27.08 37.22 16.74
N SER A 20 -27.74 36.29 17.47
CA SER A 20 -27.08 35.13 18.02
C SER A 20 -26.58 34.32 16.84
N ALA A 21 -25.34 34.51 16.42
CA ALA A 21 -24.63 33.59 15.61
C ALA A 21 -24.45 32.31 16.46
N ASN A 22 -25.44 31.42 16.38
CA ASN A 22 -25.28 30.06 16.81
C ASN A 22 -24.17 29.46 15.98
N ASN A 23 -22.94 29.55 16.44
CA ASN A 23 -21.85 28.64 16.05
C ASN A 23 -22.21 27.24 16.58
N VAL A 24 -23.24 26.63 16.00
CA VAL A 24 -23.44 25.19 16.11
C VAL A 24 -22.26 24.63 15.33
N ARG A 25 -21.19 24.25 16.03
CA ARG A 25 -20.24 23.28 15.50
C ARG A 25 -21.09 22.08 15.15
N SER A 26 -21.33 21.84 13.88
CA SER A 26 -22.02 20.63 13.43
C SER A 26 -21.22 19.46 14.00
N VAL A 27 -21.83 18.74 14.91
CA VAL A 27 -21.27 17.50 15.43
C VAL A 27 -21.15 16.59 14.20
N ASP A 28 -19.92 16.21 13.87
CA ASP A 28 -19.67 15.35 12.71
C ASP A 28 -20.32 13.98 13.00
N ASN A 29 -21.28 13.59 12.16
CA ASN A 29 -21.99 12.33 12.35
C ASN A 29 -21.07 11.14 12.15
N ILE A 30 -21.20 10.12 13.02
CA ILE A 30 -20.48 8.86 12.87
C ILE A 30 -21.26 7.98 11.88
N VAL A 31 -20.63 7.61 10.77
CA VAL A 31 -21.22 6.74 9.74
C VAL A 31 -20.77 5.28 9.89
N ALA A 32 -19.64 5.03 10.51
CA ALA A 32 -19.24 3.68 10.92
C ALA A 32 -18.33 3.71 12.16
N VAL A 33 -18.32 2.60 12.89
CA VAL A 33 -17.37 2.28 13.95
C VAL A 33 -16.66 1.00 13.57
N VAL A 34 -15.33 1.01 13.58
CA VAL A 34 -14.48 -0.13 13.28
C VAL A 34 -13.56 -0.33 14.48
N GLU A 35 -13.85 -1.35 15.31
CA GLU A 35 -13.18 -1.55 16.60
C GLU A 35 -13.26 -0.28 17.45
N ASN A 36 -12.12 0.37 17.68
CA ASN A 36 -11.97 1.58 18.49
C ASN A 36 -11.86 2.87 17.63
N GLU A 37 -11.99 2.78 16.32
CA GLU A 37 -11.92 3.92 15.41
C GLU A 37 -13.30 4.26 14.84
N VAL A 38 -13.54 5.53 14.60
CA VAL A 38 -14.78 6.03 14.02
C VAL A 38 -14.50 6.57 12.62
N ILE A 39 -15.43 6.35 11.71
CA ILE A 39 -15.46 6.99 10.39
C ILE A 39 -16.61 8.01 10.44
N THR A 40 -16.28 9.26 10.15
CA THR A 40 -17.23 10.36 10.20
C THR A 40 -17.85 10.65 8.84
N GLN A 41 -19.00 11.33 8.82
CA GLN A 41 -19.64 11.76 7.58
C GLN A 41 -18.71 12.65 6.73
N ARG A 42 -17.96 13.53 7.37
CA ARG A 42 -16.99 14.40 6.68
C ARG A 42 -15.90 13.60 5.99
N GLU A 43 -15.35 12.57 6.65
CA GLU A 43 -14.33 11.69 6.05
C GLU A 43 -14.92 10.93 4.86
N LEU A 44 -16.16 10.44 4.97
CA LEU A 44 -16.86 9.80 3.87
C LEU A 44 -17.07 10.77 2.70
N ASP A 45 -17.58 11.98 2.95
CA ASP A 45 -17.83 12.98 1.91
C ASP A 45 -16.55 13.38 1.17
N GLN A 46 -15.44 13.56 1.90
CA GLN A 46 -14.13 13.84 1.33
C GLN A 46 -13.64 12.68 0.45
N ALA A 47 -13.79 11.44 0.92
CA ALA A 47 -13.39 10.26 0.18
C ALA A 47 -14.26 10.06 -1.08
N VAL A 48 -15.57 10.30 -0.99
CA VAL A 48 -16.51 10.27 -2.14
C VAL A 48 -16.13 11.31 -3.18
N ALA A 49 -15.87 12.57 -2.75
CA ALA A 49 -15.45 13.64 -3.65
C ALA A 49 -14.12 13.29 -4.36
N HIS A 50 -13.18 12.71 -3.63
CA HIS A 50 -11.91 12.25 -4.19
C HIS A 50 -12.12 11.12 -5.21
N THR A 51 -12.87 10.08 -4.85
CA THR A 51 -13.19 8.95 -5.75
C THR A 51 -13.86 9.44 -7.02
N ARG A 52 -14.85 10.33 -6.90
CA ARG A 52 -15.53 10.94 -8.04
C ARG A 52 -14.60 11.70 -8.97
N SER A 53 -13.63 12.43 -8.42
CA SER A 53 -12.63 13.17 -9.20
C SER A 53 -11.71 12.28 -10.05
N GLN A 54 -11.56 11.01 -9.67
CA GLN A 54 -10.74 10.01 -10.35
C GLN A 54 -11.53 9.18 -11.37
N MET A 55 -12.86 9.26 -11.34
CA MET A 55 -13.70 8.48 -12.26
C MET A 55 -13.60 9.01 -13.70
N PRO A 56 -13.60 8.12 -14.71
CA PRO A 56 -13.69 8.53 -16.11
C PRO A 56 -14.95 9.37 -16.36
N ARG A 57 -14.84 10.37 -17.23
CA ARG A 57 -15.98 11.20 -17.61
C ARG A 57 -17.09 10.33 -18.23
N GLY A 58 -18.31 10.48 -17.74
CA GLY A 58 -19.47 9.71 -18.24
C GLY A 58 -19.75 8.42 -17.48
N THR A 59 -18.97 8.08 -16.44
CA THR A 59 -19.30 6.94 -15.57
C THR A 59 -20.59 7.23 -14.81
N GLN A 60 -21.62 6.38 -15.01
CA GLN A 60 -22.90 6.48 -14.30
C GLN A 60 -22.88 5.54 -13.09
N VAL A 61 -22.69 6.12 -11.91
CA VAL A 61 -22.83 5.44 -10.62
C VAL A 61 -23.77 6.28 -9.77
N SER A 62 -24.75 5.66 -9.11
CA SER A 62 -25.64 6.38 -8.21
C SER A 62 -24.84 6.91 -6.99
N GLU A 63 -25.30 8.03 -6.43
CA GLU A 63 -24.67 8.62 -5.25
C GLU A 63 -24.62 7.64 -4.09
N GLN A 64 -25.71 6.95 -3.83
CA GLN A 64 -25.78 5.96 -2.75
C GLN A 64 -24.81 4.81 -2.94
N GLU A 65 -24.68 4.30 -4.16
CA GLU A 65 -23.73 3.22 -4.44
C GLU A 65 -22.28 3.69 -4.29
N LEU A 66 -21.97 4.91 -4.75
CA LEU A 66 -20.64 5.50 -4.58
C LEU A 66 -20.31 5.70 -3.10
N GLN A 67 -21.26 6.22 -2.31
CA GLN A 67 -21.10 6.38 -0.86
C GLN A 67 -20.88 5.04 -0.18
N ARG A 68 -21.70 4.02 -0.51
CA ARG A 68 -21.58 2.68 0.07
C ARG A 68 -20.22 2.04 -0.24
N GLN A 69 -19.80 2.08 -1.50
CA GLN A 69 -18.50 1.53 -1.91
C GLN A 69 -17.35 2.26 -1.24
N THR A 70 -17.41 3.60 -1.17
CA THR A 70 -16.38 4.42 -0.53
C THR A 70 -16.33 4.15 0.97
N LEU A 71 -17.48 4.00 1.65
CA LEU A 71 -17.50 3.64 3.07
C LEU A 71 -16.83 2.28 3.31
N MET A 72 -17.14 1.27 2.49
CA MET A 72 -16.51 -0.05 2.62
C MET A 72 -14.99 0.02 2.38
N GLN A 73 -14.51 0.89 1.49
CA GLN A 73 -13.08 1.12 1.31
C GLN A 73 -12.44 1.74 2.56
N LEU A 74 -13.10 2.73 3.20
CA LEU A 74 -12.63 3.32 4.46
C LEU A 74 -12.60 2.29 5.60
N VAL A 75 -13.64 1.46 5.72
CA VAL A 75 -13.68 0.35 6.70
C VAL A 75 -12.51 -0.62 6.47
N ASN A 76 -12.31 -1.06 5.24
CA ASN A 76 -11.21 -1.97 4.89
C ASN A 76 -9.84 -1.34 5.19
N GLN A 77 -9.67 -0.06 4.89
CA GLN A 77 -8.44 0.66 5.21
C GLN A 77 -8.20 0.74 6.71
N SER A 78 -9.23 1.07 7.51
CA SER A 78 -9.12 1.09 8.98
C SER A 78 -8.73 -0.28 9.53
N LEU A 79 -9.35 -1.36 9.05
CA LEU A 79 -9.00 -2.74 9.45
C LEU A 79 -7.54 -3.08 9.15
N LEU A 80 -7.04 -2.73 7.96
CA LEU A 80 -5.65 -2.96 7.59
C LEU A 80 -4.68 -2.16 8.46
N VAL A 81 -4.99 -0.89 8.72
CA VAL A 81 -4.17 -0.02 9.58
C VAL A 81 -4.10 -0.59 10.99
N GLN A 82 -5.23 -0.98 11.56
CA GLN A 82 -5.29 -1.58 12.89
C GLN A 82 -4.54 -2.91 12.95
N ALA A 83 -4.67 -3.76 11.92
CA ALA A 83 -3.87 -4.98 11.79
C ALA A 83 -2.37 -4.68 11.74
N GLY A 84 -1.96 -3.67 10.99
CA GLY A 84 -0.57 -3.21 10.93
C GLY A 84 -0.05 -2.74 12.28
N ARG A 85 -0.83 -1.94 13.01
CA ARG A 85 -0.46 -1.47 14.36
C ARG A 85 -0.34 -2.63 15.35
N ARG A 86 -1.26 -3.62 15.32
CA ARG A 86 -1.17 -4.83 16.15
C ARG A 86 0.10 -5.65 15.88
N ASN A 87 0.55 -5.67 14.64
CA ASN A 87 1.77 -6.35 14.21
C ASN A 87 3.04 -5.47 14.30
N ASN A 88 2.98 -4.34 15.02
CA ASN A 88 4.09 -3.41 15.21
C ASN A 88 4.69 -2.87 13.89
N ILE A 89 3.89 -2.76 12.83
CA ILE A 89 4.31 -2.12 11.60
C ILE A 89 4.37 -0.61 11.83
N GLN A 90 5.58 -0.08 11.85
CA GLN A 90 5.84 1.34 12.07
C GLN A 90 6.30 2.02 10.78
N VAL A 91 5.83 3.24 10.56
CA VAL A 91 6.27 4.11 9.47
C VAL A 91 6.88 5.37 10.08
N PRO A 92 8.21 5.54 10.00
CA PRO A 92 8.91 6.72 10.51
C PRO A 92 8.46 8.01 9.82
N ASP A 93 8.53 9.14 10.54
CA ASP A 93 8.14 10.45 9.99
C ASP A 93 8.92 10.81 8.71
N ALA A 94 10.21 10.47 8.66
CA ALA A 94 11.02 10.72 7.46
C ALA A 94 10.49 10.01 6.21
N GLU A 95 9.93 8.80 6.34
CA GLU A 95 9.32 8.09 5.23
C GLU A 95 7.98 8.72 4.82
N VAL A 96 7.20 9.21 5.79
CA VAL A 96 5.94 9.93 5.52
C VAL A 96 6.23 11.21 4.73
N GLU A 97 7.25 12.00 5.13
CA GLU A 97 7.64 13.21 4.41
C GLU A 97 8.14 12.89 2.98
N ALA A 98 8.94 11.84 2.83
CA ALA A 98 9.40 11.39 1.52
C ALA A 98 8.24 10.95 0.62
N GLU A 99 7.24 10.27 1.16
CA GLU A 99 6.04 9.85 0.42
C GLU A 99 5.17 11.05 0.02
N ILE A 100 4.98 12.04 0.93
CA ILE A 100 4.30 13.30 0.60
C ILE A 100 5.02 14.02 -0.54
N ALA A 101 6.35 14.09 -0.49
CA ALA A 101 7.15 14.70 -1.56
C ALA A 101 6.97 13.96 -2.89
N ARG A 102 6.95 12.60 -2.86
CA ARG A 102 6.73 11.76 -4.05
C ARG A 102 5.33 11.99 -4.65
N ILE A 103 4.29 12.06 -3.81
CA ILE A 103 2.91 12.34 -4.25
C ILE A 103 2.82 13.73 -4.86
N ALA A 104 3.42 14.75 -4.24
CA ALA A 104 3.44 16.11 -4.77
C ALA A 104 4.14 16.17 -6.13
N ALA A 105 5.31 15.54 -6.25
CA ALA A 105 6.08 15.48 -7.50
C ALA A 105 5.31 14.78 -8.63
N SER A 106 4.59 13.68 -8.34
CA SER A 106 3.75 12.99 -9.32
C SER A 106 2.63 13.86 -9.88
N ARG A 107 2.20 14.86 -9.10
CA ARG A 107 1.20 15.88 -9.49
C ARG A 107 1.84 17.16 -10.06
N ARG A 108 3.16 17.16 -10.25
CA ARG A 108 3.95 18.34 -10.68
C ARG A 108 3.77 19.55 -9.75
N GLN A 109 3.70 19.30 -8.45
CA GLN A 109 3.53 20.31 -7.40
C GLN A 109 4.71 20.26 -6.43
N SER A 110 5.02 21.42 -5.82
CA SER A 110 5.84 21.43 -4.61
C SER A 110 5.04 20.88 -3.42
N VAL A 111 5.72 20.43 -2.36
CA VAL A 111 5.07 19.96 -1.12
C VAL A 111 4.14 21.05 -0.56
N ALA A 112 4.59 22.32 -0.53
CA ALA A 112 3.78 23.44 -0.04
C ALA A 112 2.51 23.66 -0.87
N GLN A 113 2.60 23.54 -2.20
CA GLN A 113 1.43 23.64 -3.09
C GLN A 113 0.46 22.47 -2.88
N PHE A 114 0.99 21.26 -2.70
CA PHE A 114 0.18 20.09 -2.41
C PHE A 114 -0.54 20.20 -1.07
N GLU A 115 0.17 20.59 0.02
CA GLU A 115 -0.42 20.83 1.34
C GLU A 115 -1.51 21.92 1.29
N ALA A 116 -1.26 23.04 0.59
CA ALA A 116 -2.24 24.09 0.41
C ALA A 116 -3.49 23.64 -0.37
N ALA A 117 -3.30 22.75 -1.36
CA ALA A 117 -4.42 22.15 -2.07
C ALA A 117 -5.26 21.24 -1.17
N GLN A 118 -4.63 20.43 -0.30
CA GLN A 118 -5.33 19.58 0.68
C GLN A 118 -6.09 20.41 1.72
N ALA A 119 -5.49 21.52 2.18
CA ALA A 119 -6.13 22.42 3.13
C ALA A 119 -7.46 23.02 2.63
N ARG A 120 -7.61 23.22 1.31
CA ARG A 120 -8.88 23.64 0.69
C ARG A 120 -10.01 22.63 0.85
N PHE A 121 -9.67 21.36 1.03
CA PHE A 121 -10.61 20.27 1.33
C PHE A 121 -10.74 19.98 2.84
N GLY A 122 -10.20 20.86 3.69
CA GLY A 122 -10.25 20.71 5.14
C GLY A 122 -9.25 19.71 5.72
N ILE A 123 -8.27 19.26 4.94
CA ILE A 123 -7.21 18.35 5.37
C ILE A 123 -5.99 19.19 5.74
N ASP A 124 -5.79 19.42 7.02
CA ASP A 124 -4.61 20.13 7.52
C ASP A 124 -3.34 19.26 7.41
N LYS A 125 -2.18 19.86 7.71
CA LYS A 125 -0.88 19.18 7.62
C LYS A 125 -0.78 17.96 8.51
N THR A 126 -1.38 17.99 9.70
CA THR A 126 -1.35 16.86 10.65
C THR A 126 -2.23 15.72 10.15
N ALA A 127 -3.44 16.03 9.67
CA ALA A 127 -4.35 15.07 9.07
C ALA A 127 -3.74 14.43 7.81
N LEU A 128 -3.09 15.22 6.95
CA LEU A 128 -2.40 14.71 5.77
C LEU A 128 -1.31 13.68 6.13
N ARG A 129 -0.45 14.02 7.09
CA ARG A 129 0.62 13.11 7.55
C ARG A 129 0.06 11.83 8.12
N ARG A 130 -1.02 11.92 8.92
CA ARG A 130 -1.71 10.75 9.46
C ARG A 130 -2.27 9.89 8.33
N GLN A 131 -3.00 10.45 7.37
CA GLN A 131 -3.57 9.73 6.23
C GLN A 131 -2.49 9.01 5.40
N VAL A 132 -1.38 9.71 5.11
CA VAL A 132 -0.26 9.11 4.37
C VAL A 132 0.36 7.97 5.17
N ARG A 133 0.61 8.15 6.47
CA ARG A 133 1.13 7.09 7.35
C ARG A 133 0.21 5.88 7.39
N ASP A 134 -1.08 6.08 7.58
CA ASP A 134 -2.08 5.02 7.63
C ASP A 134 -2.15 4.28 6.28
N SER A 135 -2.08 5.00 5.16
CA SER A 135 -1.98 4.39 3.83
C SER A 135 -0.73 3.53 3.67
N MET A 136 0.42 4.00 4.14
CA MET A 136 1.68 3.23 4.10
C MET A 136 1.64 1.99 4.99
N ILE A 137 1.03 2.09 6.18
CA ILE A 137 0.83 0.93 7.06
C ILE A 137 -0.06 -0.11 6.37
N ALA A 138 -1.21 0.30 5.83
CA ALA A 138 -2.11 -0.59 5.11
C ALA A 138 -1.40 -1.26 3.92
N GLN A 139 -0.62 -0.51 3.15
CA GLN A 139 0.17 -1.04 2.04
C GLN A 139 1.21 -2.07 2.51
N ARG A 140 1.89 -1.84 3.64
CA ARG A 140 2.86 -2.80 4.20
C ARG A 140 2.18 -4.10 4.65
N VAL A 141 1.00 -4.01 5.27
CA VAL A 141 0.19 -5.20 5.61
C VAL A 141 -0.15 -6.00 4.35
N GLN A 142 -0.63 -5.32 3.31
CA GLN A 142 -0.96 -5.94 2.03
C GLN A 142 0.26 -6.61 1.39
N GLN A 143 1.39 -5.90 1.32
CA GLN A 143 2.64 -6.45 0.75
C GLN A 143 3.16 -7.64 1.54
N GLY A 144 3.14 -7.59 2.87
CA GLY A 144 3.56 -8.70 3.73
C GLY A 144 2.72 -9.96 3.52
N GLN A 145 1.40 -9.80 3.33
CA GLN A 145 0.51 -10.92 3.09
C GLN A 145 0.66 -11.51 1.68
N THR A 146 0.89 -10.67 0.68
CA THR A 146 0.93 -11.11 -0.72
C THR A 146 2.31 -11.59 -1.18
N ALA A 147 3.40 -11.13 -0.57
CA ALA A 147 4.77 -11.47 -0.98
C ALA A 147 5.09 -12.98 -0.92
N GLY A 148 4.46 -13.73 0.00
CA GLY A 148 4.62 -15.18 0.08
C GLY A 148 3.70 -15.96 -0.87
N GLU A 149 2.51 -15.44 -1.12
CA GLU A 149 1.45 -16.15 -1.86
C GLU A 149 1.42 -15.82 -3.36
N ALA A 150 2.01 -14.70 -3.77
CA ALA A 150 2.11 -14.32 -5.19
C ALA A 150 3.11 -15.18 -5.98
N LYS A 151 3.87 -16.07 -5.33
CA LYS A 151 4.85 -16.92 -5.99
C LYS A 151 4.17 -17.88 -6.95
N VAL A 152 4.53 -17.79 -8.23
CA VAL A 152 4.00 -18.63 -9.31
C VAL A 152 5.06 -19.65 -9.72
N SER A 153 4.71 -20.94 -9.67
CA SER A 153 5.62 -21.99 -10.09
C SER A 153 5.55 -22.24 -11.61
N GLU A 154 6.62 -22.78 -12.15
CA GLU A 154 6.65 -23.21 -13.54
C GLU A 154 5.59 -24.28 -13.87
N ASP A 155 5.26 -25.14 -12.91
CA ASP A 155 4.19 -26.15 -13.07
C ASP A 155 2.81 -25.49 -13.19
N GLU A 156 2.54 -24.44 -12.43
CA GLU A 156 1.28 -23.68 -12.53
C GLU A 156 1.17 -23.01 -13.89
N ILE A 157 2.26 -22.42 -14.41
CA ILE A 157 2.30 -21.82 -15.74
C ILE A 157 2.04 -22.87 -16.81
N ASN A 158 2.75 -24.01 -16.74
CA ASN A 158 2.61 -25.11 -17.68
C ASN A 158 1.17 -25.66 -17.70
N ALA A 159 0.59 -25.90 -16.51
CA ALA A 159 -0.77 -26.39 -16.37
C ALA A 159 -1.81 -25.39 -16.91
N ALA A 160 -1.62 -24.09 -16.67
CA ALA A 160 -2.51 -23.05 -17.18
C ALA A 160 -2.45 -22.94 -18.71
N ILE A 161 -1.22 -23.00 -19.30
CA ILE A 161 -1.03 -23.00 -20.74
C ILE A 161 -1.69 -24.24 -21.39
N ALA A 162 -1.47 -25.42 -20.83
CA ALA A 162 -2.04 -26.67 -21.35
C ALA A 162 -3.58 -26.62 -21.32
N ARG A 163 -4.16 -26.16 -20.22
CA ARG A 163 -5.62 -26.02 -20.05
C ARG A 163 -6.21 -25.03 -21.07
N ALA A 164 -5.60 -23.86 -21.20
CA ALA A 164 -6.06 -22.84 -22.14
C ALA A 164 -6.01 -23.33 -23.60
N ARG A 165 -4.94 -24.02 -23.98
CA ARG A 165 -4.80 -24.63 -25.34
C ARG A 165 -5.88 -25.68 -25.60
N ALA A 166 -6.16 -26.56 -24.61
CA ALA A 166 -7.21 -27.57 -24.72
C ALA A 166 -8.62 -26.98 -24.87
N GLN A 167 -8.85 -25.79 -24.33
CA GLN A 167 -10.11 -25.07 -24.38
C GLN A 167 -10.21 -24.06 -25.54
N GLY A 168 -9.18 -23.92 -26.36
CA GLY A 168 -9.14 -22.93 -27.44
C GLY A 168 -9.12 -21.47 -26.94
N ILE A 169 -8.70 -21.25 -25.68
CA ILE A 169 -8.65 -19.91 -25.08
C ILE A 169 -7.37 -19.21 -25.54
N THR A 170 -7.51 -17.97 -26.00
CA THR A 170 -6.35 -17.13 -26.35
C THR A 170 -5.54 -16.80 -25.08
N LEU A 171 -4.27 -17.15 -25.09
CA LEU A 171 -3.37 -16.91 -23.96
C LEU A 171 -2.96 -15.44 -23.89
N PRO A 172 -2.91 -14.85 -22.69
CA PRO A 172 -2.40 -13.51 -22.50
C PRO A 172 -0.92 -13.44 -22.87
N GLN A 173 -0.51 -12.31 -23.42
CA GLN A 173 0.89 -12.03 -23.71
C GLN A 173 1.32 -10.78 -22.95
N ALA A 174 2.51 -10.82 -22.37
CA ALA A 174 3.14 -9.67 -21.73
C ALA A 174 4.56 -9.48 -22.29
N THR A 175 5.05 -8.26 -22.17
CA THR A 175 6.48 -8.01 -22.41
C THR A 175 7.27 -8.74 -21.33
N PRO A 176 8.16 -9.68 -21.68
CA PRO A 176 8.92 -10.40 -20.69
C PRO A 176 9.77 -9.43 -19.88
N LYS A 177 9.62 -9.51 -18.57
CA LYS A 177 10.46 -8.78 -17.63
C LYS A 177 11.79 -9.49 -17.48
N THR A 178 12.81 -8.75 -17.06
CA THR A 178 14.07 -9.37 -16.66
C THR A 178 13.80 -10.28 -15.47
N GLN A 179 14.24 -11.52 -15.60
CA GLN A 179 14.21 -12.51 -14.53
C GLN A 179 15.59 -12.59 -13.89
N TYR A 180 15.61 -12.78 -12.60
CA TYR A 180 16.82 -12.80 -11.77
C TYR A 180 16.88 -14.14 -11.04
N HIS A 181 17.88 -14.96 -11.32
CA HIS A 181 18.16 -16.15 -10.51
C HIS A 181 19.01 -15.71 -9.33
N ALA A 182 18.46 -15.82 -8.14
CA ALA A 182 19.12 -15.34 -6.93
C ALA A 182 19.22 -16.41 -5.85
N GLN A 183 20.26 -16.29 -5.05
CA GLN A 183 20.42 -16.98 -3.78
C GLN A 183 20.41 -15.97 -2.65
N HIS A 184 19.94 -16.35 -1.47
CA HIS A 184 20.03 -15.49 -0.29
C HIS A 184 20.36 -16.24 1.01
N ILE A 185 20.81 -15.46 1.98
CA ILE A 185 20.96 -15.89 3.38
C ILE A 185 20.11 -14.95 4.21
N LEU A 186 19.14 -15.46 4.95
CA LEU A 186 18.30 -14.69 5.87
C LEU A 186 18.73 -14.93 7.32
N ILE A 187 18.97 -13.86 8.04
CA ILE A 187 19.08 -13.83 9.50
C ILE A 187 17.82 -13.15 10.04
N ALA A 188 16.86 -13.95 10.51
CA ALA A 188 15.51 -13.52 10.90
C ALA A 188 15.48 -12.76 12.24
N SER A 189 16.40 -11.82 12.45
CA SER A 189 16.49 -10.95 13.61
C SER A 189 16.84 -9.54 13.19
N GLN A 190 16.29 -8.55 13.90
CA GLN A 190 16.44 -7.13 13.60
C GLN A 190 17.62 -6.47 14.33
N GLY A 191 18.19 -7.16 15.33
CA GLY A 191 19.18 -6.58 16.23
C GLY A 191 20.59 -6.48 15.64
N GLU A 192 21.45 -5.70 16.31
CA GLU A 192 22.84 -5.48 15.91
C GLU A 192 23.68 -6.76 15.75
N ARG A 193 23.37 -7.80 16.54
CA ARG A 193 24.09 -9.10 16.40
C ARG A 193 23.80 -9.75 15.05
N ALA A 194 22.54 -9.66 14.58
CA ALA A 194 22.14 -10.17 13.28
C ALA A 194 22.82 -9.37 12.16
N GLN A 195 22.85 -8.03 12.28
CA GLN A 195 23.54 -7.17 11.34
C GLN A 195 25.02 -7.51 11.22
N ARG A 196 25.72 -7.64 12.36
CA ARG A 196 27.13 -8.03 12.38
C ARG A 196 27.38 -9.42 11.80
N LEU A 197 26.47 -10.38 12.03
CA LEU A 197 26.56 -11.70 11.42
C LEU A 197 26.37 -11.59 9.90
N ALA A 198 25.34 -10.92 9.42
CA ALA A 198 25.10 -10.72 8.00
C ALA A 198 26.29 -10.01 7.30
N GLN A 199 26.91 -9.03 7.96
CA GLN A 199 28.14 -8.37 7.46
C GLN A 199 29.29 -9.35 7.27
N ARG A 200 29.56 -10.22 8.28
CA ARG A 200 30.60 -11.23 8.16
C ARG A 200 30.32 -12.22 7.04
N LEU A 201 29.06 -12.69 6.92
CA LEU A 201 28.67 -13.63 5.87
C LEU A 201 28.81 -12.99 4.48
N ALA A 202 28.38 -11.75 4.30
CA ALA A 202 28.56 -11.01 3.07
C ALA A 202 30.04 -10.87 2.69
N GLN A 203 30.90 -10.47 3.63
CA GLN A 203 32.33 -10.35 3.41
C GLN A 203 32.99 -11.68 3.06
N ASN A 204 32.61 -12.77 3.74
CA ASN A 204 33.14 -14.10 3.43
C ASN A 204 32.75 -14.54 2.03
N ALA A 205 31.47 -14.39 1.65
CA ALA A 205 30.97 -14.72 0.33
C ALA A 205 31.61 -13.87 -0.77
N GLN A 206 31.80 -12.56 -0.53
CA GLN A 206 32.49 -11.65 -1.46
C GLN A 206 33.97 -12.00 -1.66
N ARG A 207 34.59 -12.65 -0.67
CA ARG A 207 35.99 -13.16 -0.75
C ARG A 207 36.08 -14.55 -1.35
N GLY A 208 34.97 -15.13 -1.83
CA GLY A 208 34.94 -16.40 -2.53
C GLY A 208 34.55 -17.62 -1.69
N ALA A 209 34.09 -17.43 -0.46
CA ALA A 209 33.51 -18.54 0.29
C ALA A 209 32.28 -19.09 -0.44
N ASP A 210 32.03 -20.41 -0.31
CA ASP A 210 30.87 -21.05 -0.91
C ASP A 210 29.57 -20.50 -0.30
N PHE A 211 28.86 -19.72 -1.11
CA PHE A 211 27.60 -19.09 -0.70
C PHE A 211 26.56 -20.11 -0.28
N SER A 212 26.45 -21.21 -1.02
CA SER A 212 25.47 -22.27 -0.73
C SER A 212 25.76 -22.98 0.59
N ALA A 213 27.05 -23.18 0.93
CA ALA A 213 27.44 -23.74 2.22
C ALA A 213 27.10 -22.76 3.36
N LEU A 214 27.38 -21.45 3.17
CA LEU A 214 27.02 -20.43 4.15
C LEU A 214 25.49 -20.34 4.34
N ALA A 215 24.71 -20.44 3.25
CA ALA A 215 23.24 -20.44 3.33
C ALA A 215 22.73 -21.65 4.11
N ARG A 216 23.21 -22.85 3.81
CA ARG A 216 22.83 -24.07 4.56
C ARG A 216 23.13 -23.99 6.05
N GLN A 217 24.23 -23.31 6.41
CA GLN A 217 24.68 -23.23 7.79
C GLN A 217 23.99 -22.11 8.59
N TYR A 218 23.70 -20.98 7.97
CA TYR A 218 23.32 -19.77 8.69
C TYR A 218 21.94 -19.23 8.31
N SER A 219 21.40 -19.57 7.14
CA SER A 219 20.11 -19.03 6.71
C SER A 219 18.95 -19.63 7.49
N GLN A 220 18.03 -18.78 7.90
CA GLN A 220 16.80 -19.11 8.59
C GLN A 220 15.58 -19.09 7.64
N ASP A 221 15.84 -19.04 6.34
CA ASP A 221 14.83 -19.16 5.30
C ASP A 221 14.60 -20.59 4.86
N GLY A 222 13.40 -20.90 4.34
CA GLY A 222 13.07 -22.23 3.83
C GLY A 222 13.97 -22.72 2.68
N SER A 223 14.61 -21.81 1.96
CA SER A 223 15.60 -22.11 0.90
C SER A 223 16.95 -22.56 1.43
N ALA A 224 17.21 -22.49 2.75
CA ALA A 224 18.51 -22.82 3.35
C ALA A 224 19.01 -24.21 2.95
N ALA A 225 18.15 -25.22 2.97
CA ALA A 225 18.47 -26.61 2.60
C ALA A 225 18.98 -26.71 1.16
N ASN A 226 18.46 -25.85 0.26
CA ASN A 226 18.85 -25.76 -1.13
C ASN A 226 19.99 -24.73 -1.38
N GLY A 227 20.77 -24.39 -0.34
CA GLY A 227 21.87 -23.44 -0.45
C GLY A 227 21.41 -21.98 -0.65
N GLY A 228 20.21 -21.66 -0.17
CA GLY A 228 19.63 -20.32 -0.28
C GLY A 228 19.05 -20.01 -1.66
N ASP A 229 18.91 -21.01 -2.54
CA ASP A 229 18.40 -20.82 -3.90
C ASP A 229 16.91 -20.47 -3.91
N LEU A 230 16.60 -19.30 -4.50
CA LEU A 230 15.24 -18.81 -4.68
C LEU A 230 14.67 -19.12 -6.07
N GLY A 231 15.50 -19.67 -6.96
CA GLY A 231 15.15 -19.85 -8.36
C GLY A 231 15.07 -18.52 -9.13
N TRP A 232 14.31 -18.53 -10.22
CA TRP A 232 14.07 -17.36 -11.05
C TRP A 232 12.98 -16.50 -10.44
N LEU A 233 13.30 -15.24 -10.22
CA LEU A 233 12.44 -14.21 -9.64
C LEU A 233 12.10 -13.16 -10.68
N SER A 234 10.84 -12.73 -10.71
CA SER A 234 10.36 -11.61 -11.50
C SER A 234 10.16 -10.37 -10.63
N GLU A 235 10.00 -9.22 -11.26
CA GLU A 235 9.71 -7.95 -10.56
C GLU A 235 8.40 -8.05 -9.78
N GLY A 236 8.44 -7.67 -8.50
CA GLY A 236 7.29 -7.70 -7.57
C GLY A 236 7.15 -8.99 -6.77
N GLU A 237 8.00 -10.01 -6.99
CA GLU A 237 7.96 -11.28 -6.24
C GLU A 237 8.73 -11.24 -4.91
N THR A 238 9.44 -10.16 -4.66
CA THR A 238 10.17 -9.94 -3.40
C THR A 238 9.82 -8.59 -2.78
N VAL A 239 10.20 -8.41 -1.52
CA VAL A 239 10.02 -7.09 -0.86
C VAL A 239 10.89 -6.03 -1.54
N PRO A 240 10.43 -4.77 -1.57
CA PRO A 240 11.07 -3.72 -2.36
C PRO A 240 12.55 -3.50 -2.05
N GLU A 241 12.94 -3.63 -0.79
CA GLU A 241 14.33 -3.46 -0.35
C GLU A 241 15.24 -4.55 -0.93
N PHE A 242 14.77 -5.80 -0.90
CA PHE A 242 15.47 -6.95 -1.48
C PHE A 242 15.59 -6.79 -2.99
N GLU A 243 14.46 -6.52 -3.67
CA GLU A 243 14.39 -6.39 -5.12
C GLU A 243 15.30 -5.29 -5.64
N ARG A 244 15.30 -4.11 -5.00
CA ARG A 244 16.14 -2.98 -5.39
C ARG A 244 17.62 -3.35 -5.39
N VAL A 245 18.06 -4.08 -4.36
CA VAL A 245 19.47 -4.51 -4.26
C VAL A 245 19.76 -5.60 -5.29
N MET A 246 18.90 -6.63 -5.38
CA MET A 246 19.06 -7.74 -6.35
C MET A 246 19.23 -7.22 -7.78
N ARG A 247 18.39 -6.29 -8.20
CA ARG A 247 18.43 -5.68 -9.56
C ARG A 247 19.69 -4.87 -9.84
N GLY A 248 20.35 -4.36 -8.79
CA GLY A 248 21.62 -3.61 -8.91
C GLY A 248 22.85 -4.50 -8.97
N LEU A 249 22.72 -5.80 -8.70
CA LEU A 249 23.86 -6.72 -8.72
C LEU A 249 24.18 -7.18 -10.14
N LYS A 250 25.46 -7.49 -10.38
CA LYS A 250 25.93 -8.21 -11.57
C LYS A 250 25.89 -9.73 -11.32
N PRO A 251 25.71 -10.56 -12.36
CA PRO A 251 25.84 -12.01 -12.20
C PRO A 251 27.12 -12.42 -11.46
N GLY A 252 26.98 -13.29 -10.47
CA GLY A 252 28.03 -13.72 -9.56
C GLY A 252 28.26 -12.80 -8.36
N GLN A 253 27.76 -11.58 -8.36
CA GLN A 253 28.01 -10.61 -7.29
C GLN A 253 27.16 -10.89 -6.04
N VAL A 254 27.76 -10.62 -4.87
CA VAL A 254 27.13 -10.70 -3.54
C VAL A 254 26.92 -9.30 -2.98
N SER A 255 25.73 -9.04 -2.44
CA SER A 255 25.35 -7.75 -1.85
C SER A 255 26.08 -7.46 -0.53
N ALA A 256 26.05 -6.20 -0.10
CA ALA A 256 26.10 -5.86 1.31
C ALA A 256 24.83 -6.37 2.01
N PRO A 257 24.80 -6.44 3.37
CA PRO A 257 23.58 -6.79 4.10
C PRO A 257 22.42 -5.85 3.79
N VAL A 258 21.25 -6.42 3.53
CA VAL A 258 20.01 -5.71 3.24
C VAL A 258 19.05 -5.92 4.38
N HIS A 259 18.52 -4.84 4.93
CA HIS A 259 17.53 -4.89 6.00
C HIS A 259 16.13 -4.89 5.41
N THR A 260 15.28 -5.82 5.87
CA THR A 260 13.85 -5.90 5.50
C THR A 260 13.00 -6.19 6.75
N GLN A 261 11.71 -6.23 6.60
CA GLN A 261 10.80 -6.63 7.69
C GLN A 261 11.04 -8.07 8.20
N PHE A 262 11.67 -8.94 7.41
CA PHE A 262 11.98 -10.32 7.79
C PHE A 262 13.33 -10.47 8.50
N GLY A 263 14.18 -9.47 8.49
CA GLY A 263 15.52 -9.50 9.06
C GLY A 263 16.58 -8.97 8.10
N TRP A 264 17.79 -9.50 8.25
CA TRP A 264 18.94 -9.15 7.44
C TRP A 264 19.20 -10.20 6.36
N HIS A 265 19.32 -9.75 5.12
CA HIS A 265 19.59 -10.59 3.96
C HIS A 265 20.99 -10.33 3.41
N VAL A 266 21.65 -11.39 2.96
CA VAL A 266 22.77 -11.32 2.03
C VAL A 266 22.31 -11.96 0.73
N ILE A 267 22.43 -11.25 -0.39
CA ILE A 267 21.88 -11.66 -1.69
C ILE A 267 23.03 -11.92 -2.65
N ARG A 268 22.97 -13.04 -3.39
CA ARG A 268 23.85 -13.32 -4.52
C ARG A 268 22.99 -13.39 -5.78
N LEU A 269 23.34 -12.60 -6.79
CA LEU A 269 22.76 -12.77 -8.12
C LEU A 269 23.53 -13.87 -8.84
N VAL A 270 22.85 -14.94 -9.23
CA VAL A 270 23.46 -16.04 -10.00
C VAL A 270 23.47 -15.67 -11.49
N GLU A 271 22.29 -15.27 -12.00
CA GLU A 271 22.10 -14.93 -13.41
C GLU A 271 20.95 -13.92 -13.56
N ALA A 272 21.00 -13.13 -14.62
CA ALA A 272 19.88 -12.30 -15.07
C ALA A 272 19.63 -12.54 -16.55
N ARG A 273 18.36 -12.70 -16.95
CA ARG A 273 17.96 -12.93 -18.34
C ARG A 273 16.70 -12.13 -18.69
N THR A 274 16.61 -11.67 -19.93
CA THR A 274 15.38 -11.09 -20.48
C THR A 274 14.99 -11.92 -21.71
N PRO A 275 14.18 -12.97 -21.51
CA PRO A 275 13.78 -13.82 -22.62
C PRO A 275 12.88 -13.03 -23.59
N ASN A 276 13.13 -13.10 -24.87
CA ASN A 276 12.35 -12.37 -25.90
C ASN A 276 11.88 -13.30 -27.04
N THR A 277 11.25 -14.40 -26.66
CA THR A 277 10.61 -15.32 -27.61
C THR A 277 9.09 -15.23 -27.55
N PRO A 278 8.34 -15.63 -28.60
CA PRO A 278 6.87 -15.70 -28.52
C PRO A 278 6.37 -16.54 -27.33
N ASP A 279 7.03 -17.66 -27.05
CA ASP A 279 6.69 -18.52 -25.90
C ASP A 279 6.96 -17.79 -24.56
N ALA A 280 8.09 -17.08 -24.45
CA ALA A 280 8.40 -16.31 -23.25
C ALA A 280 7.37 -15.19 -22.99
N ARG A 281 6.80 -14.57 -24.03
CA ARG A 281 5.72 -13.58 -23.90
C ARG A 281 4.42 -14.19 -23.37
N ILE A 282 4.08 -15.38 -23.88
CA ILE A 282 2.93 -16.15 -23.38
C ILE A 282 3.15 -16.54 -21.93
N ARG A 283 4.32 -17.10 -21.59
CA ARG A 283 4.64 -17.47 -20.20
C ARG A 283 4.60 -16.29 -19.27
N ALA A 284 5.15 -15.14 -19.65
CA ALA A 284 5.09 -13.91 -18.88
C ALA A 284 3.64 -13.43 -18.68
N GLY A 285 2.80 -13.45 -19.71
CA GLY A 285 1.39 -13.08 -19.60
C GLY A 285 0.59 -14.03 -18.70
N VAL A 286 0.84 -15.33 -18.81
CA VAL A 286 0.21 -16.34 -17.94
C VAL A 286 0.69 -16.20 -16.50
N HIS A 287 1.99 -16.02 -16.27
CA HIS A 287 2.56 -15.74 -14.97
C HIS A 287 1.90 -14.53 -14.32
N ASP A 288 1.84 -13.39 -15.02
CA ASP A 288 1.23 -12.16 -14.49
C ASP A 288 -0.26 -12.35 -14.17
N ALA A 289 -0.99 -13.12 -14.98
CA ALA A 289 -2.39 -13.43 -14.73
C ALA A 289 -2.58 -14.29 -13.46
N ILE A 290 -1.76 -15.33 -13.28
CA ILE A 290 -1.79 -16.19 -12.08
C ILE A 290 -1.38 -15.38 -10.84
N ALA A 291 -0.30 -14.59 -10.92
CA ALA A 291 0.17 -13.75 -9.83
C ALA A 291 -0.91 -12.76 -9.39
N ALA A 292 -1.57 -12.09 -10.35
CA ALA A 292 -2.67 -11.17 -10.06
C ALA A 292 -3.85 -11.89 -9.38
N GLN A 293 -4.23 -13.09 -9.85
CA GLN A 293 -5.29 -13.90 -9.25
C GLN A 293 -4.95 -14.31 -7.81
N LYS A 294 -3.72 -14.79 -7.56
CA LYS A 294 -3.26 -15.16 -6.23
C LYS A 294 -3.24 -13.96 -5.28
N THR A 295 -2.70 -12.84 -5.73
CA THR A 295 -2.68 -11.59 -4.96
C THR A 295 -4.10 -11.14 -4.60
N GLN A 296 -5.04 -11.20 -5.55
CA GLN A 296 -6.43 -10.86 -5.30
C GLN A 296 -7.08 -11.82 -4.30
N ALA A 297 -6.85 -13.12 -4.43
CA ALA A 297 -7.39 -14.13 -3.51
C ALA A 297 -6.82 -13.96 -2.09
N ALA A 298 -5.51 -13.73 -1.96
CA ALA A 298 -4.88 -13.47 -0.68
C ALA A 298 -5.43 -12.20 0.00
N MET A 299 -5.65 -11.14 -0.77
CA MET A 299 -6.25 -9.90 -0.27
C MET A 299 -7.70 -10.12 0.18
N GLN A 300 -8.49 -10.83 -0.61
CA GLN A 300 -9.87 -11.16 -0.23
C GLN A 300 -9.92 -11.99 1.04
N GLY A 301 -9.05 -13.00 1.16
CA GLY A 301 -8.91 -13.83 2.36
C GLY A 301 -8.54 -13.01 3.59
N LEU A 302 -7.53 -12.13 3.47
CA LEU A 302 -7.14 -11.23 4.55
C LEU A 302 -8.29 -10.33 5.01
N LEU A 303 -8.96 -9.65 4.07
CA LEU A 303 -10.06 -8.77 4.40
C LEU A 303 -11.23 -9.55 5.03
N GLN A 304 -11.56 -10.72 4.50
CA GLN A 304 -12.59 -11.58 5.10
C GLN A 304 -12.24 -11.97 6.54
N GLN A 305 -11.00 -12.37 6.80
CA GLN A 305 -10.54 -12.69 8.14
C GLN A 305 -10.61 -11.47 9.08
N LEU A 306 -10.17 -10.29 8.62
CA LEU A 306 -10.24 -9.07 9.39
C LEU A 306 -11.69 -8.69 9.71
N HIS A 307 -12.62 -8.79 8.75
CA HIS A 307 -14.04 -8.54 8.96
C HIS A 307 -14.67 -9.51 9.97
N GLN A 308 -14.33 -10.80 9.92
CA GLN A 308 -14.84 -11.80 10.86
C GLN A 308 -14.35 -11.61 12.30
N ASN A 309 -13.14 -11.07 12.46
CA ASN A 309 -12.47 -10.93 13.75
C ASN A 309 -12.54 -9.51 14.33
N SER A 310 -13.30 -8.60 13.72
CA SER A 310 -13.40 -7.21 14.14
C SER A 310 -14.84 -6.77 14.37
N PHE A 311 -15.05 -5.90 15.35
CA PHE A 311 -16.34 -5.24 15.54
C PHE A 311 -16.51 -4.13 14.50
N ILE A 312 -17.57 -4.22 13.67
CA ILE A 312 -17.93 -3.22 12.68
C ILE A 312 -19.40 -2.86 12.83
N SER A 313 -19.71 -1.59 13.02
CA SER A 313 -21.08 -1.05 13.09
C SER A 313 -21.25 0.06 12.06
N ILE A 314 -22.04 -0.19 11.03
CA ILE A 314 -22.39 0.79 9.98
C ILE A 314 -23.68 1.50 10.39
N ARG A 315 -23.69 2.85 10.34
CA ARG A 315 -24.76 3.73 10.76
C ARG A 315 -25.25 4.66 9.65
N MET A 316 -25.06 4.27 8.38
CA MET A 316 -25.63 5.02 7.26
C MET A 316 -27.17 4.92 7.32
N GLN A 317 -27.84 6.09 7.25
CA GLN A 317 -29.30 6.19 7.07
C GLN A 317 -29.65 6.20 5.59
#